data_d90d856c3295dbf7b75da330de97a8e7
#
_entry.id   d90d856c3295dbf7b75da330de97a8e7
#
_cell.length_a   1.000
_cell.length_b   1.000
_cell.length_c   1.000
_cell.angle_alpha   90.00
_cell.angle_beta   90.00
_cell.angle_gamma   90.00
#
_symmetry.space_group_name_H-M   'P 1'
#
loop_
_entity.id
_entity.type
_entity.pdbx_description
1 polymer ?
#
loop_
_entity_poly.entity_id
_entity_poly.type
_entity_poly.pdbx_seq_one_letter_code
_entity_poly.pdbx_strand_id
1 'polypeptide(L)'
;MQLRLLTFSGDINVSLQTGDMAHACSTNTNVNAGFTFGASSRFLGIVTAVYNDGNALLFIPPHSIVIVMDETSTAPPVDTDFIMFSKNRQVNTSGLKGYYAEVELRNYSVLGRAAELFSVGAEVAASSK
;
A
#
# COMPACT_ATOMS: atom_id res chain seq x y z
N MET A 1 5.20 13.91 12.04
CA MET A 1 4.18 13.29 11.17
C MET A 1 3.12 14.32 10.85
N GLN A 2 2.83 14.50 9.58
CA GLN A 2 1.86 15.47 9.10
C GLN A 2 0.95 14.84 8.06
N LEU A 3 -0.33 15.22 8.07
CA LEU A 3 -1.28 14.84 7.03
C LEU A 3 -1.12 15.78 5.83
N ARG A 4 -1.00 15.20 4.65
CA ARG A 4 -0.98 15.92 3.37
C ARG A 4 -2.11 15.47 2.48
N LEU A 5 -2.80 16.43 1.88
CA LEU A 5 -3.77 16.21 0.83
C LEU A 5 -3.07 16.39 -0.51
N LEU A 6 -3.16 15.37 -1.36
CA LEU A 6 -2.71 15.41 -2.75
C LEU A 6 -3.95 15.33 -3.65
N THR A 7 -4.08 16.28 -4.57
CA THR A 7 -5.20 16.34 -5.52
C THR A 7 -4.66 16.14 -6.93
N PHE A 8 -5.34 15.32 -7.71
CA PHE A 8 -4.95 14.96 -9.06
C PHE A 8 -5.92 15.56 -10.08
N SER A 9 -5.44 15.82 -11.29
CA SER A 9 -6.27 16.30 -12.39
C SER A 9 -7.08 15.21 -13.08
N GLY A 10 -6.80 13.94 -12.80
CA GLY A 10 -7.47 12.78 -13.40
C GLY A 10 -7.83 11.74 -12.35
N ASP A 11 -8.54 10.71 -12.81
CA ASP A 11 -9.04 9.64 -11.95
C ASP A 11 -7.92 8.91 -11.20
N ILE A 12 -8.17 8.64 -9.93
CA ILE A 12 -7.27 7.83 -9.12
C ILE A 12 -7.43 6.37 -9.54
N ASN A 13 -6.32 5.65 -9.65
CA ASN A 13 -6.33 4.24 -9.97
C ASN A 13 -7.19 3.46 -8.96
N VAL A 14 -8.15 2.70 -9.46
CA VAL A 14 -9.12 1.95 -8.66
C VAL A 14 -8.49 0.92 -7.72
N SER A 15 -7.25 0.54 -7.96
CA SER A 15 -6.52 -0.39 -7.10
C SER A 15 -5.87 0.27 -5.88
N LEU A 16 -5.84 1.62 -5.82
CA LEU A 16 -5.30 2.35 -4.68
C LEU A 16 -6.23 2.20 -3.46
N GLN A 17 -5.66 1.84 -2.34
CA GLN A 17 -6.37 1.58 -1.10
C GLN A 17 -5.69 2.26 0.10
N THR A 18 -6.47 2.47 1.15
CA THR A 18 -5.94 2.86 2.45
C THR A 18 -4.93 1.82 2.94
N GLY A 19 -3.78 2.29 3.41
CA GLY A 19 -2.66 1.45 3.83
C GLY A 19 -1.58 1.24 2.77
N ASP A 20 -1.85 1.61 1.50
CA ASP A 20 -0.83 1.58 0.45
C ASP A 20 0.27 2.63 0.70
N MET A 21 1.43 2.40 0.15
CA MET A 21 2.57 3.30 0.25
C MET A 21 2.64 4.21 -0.97
N ALA A 22 2.65 5.52 -0.72
CA ALA A 22 2.81 6.54 -1.76
C ALA A 22 4.29 6.89 -1.95
N HIS A 23 4.67 7.06 -3.21
CA HIS A 23 6.01 7.45 -3.64
C HIS A 23 5.92 8.60 -4.63
N ALA A 24 6.91 9.47 -4.63
CA ALA A 24 7.08 10.48 -5.65
C ALA A 24 8.34 10.23 -6.46
N CYS A 25 8.27 10.51 -7.75
CA CYS A 25 9.40 10.51 -8.64
C CYS A 25 9.45 11.87 -9.35
N SER A 26 10.56 12.58 -9.19
CA SER A 26 10.76 13.84 -9.91
C SER A 26 10.94 13.54 -11.39
N THR A 27 10.13 14.17 -12.23
CA THR A 27 10.33 14.10 -13.66
C THR A 27 11.50 15.01 -14.05
N ASN A 28 12.60 14.40 -14.48
CA ASN A 28 13.73 15.17 -14.95
C ASN A 28 13.45 15.69 -16.37
N THR A 29 13.65 16.98 -16.60
CA THR A 29 13.45 17.62 -17.91
C THR A 29 14.48 17.23 -18.97
N ASN A 30 15.47 16.42 -18.61
CA ASN A 30 16.44 15.90 -19.57
C ASN A 30 15.80 14.86 -20.48
N VAL A 31 15.46 15.29 -21.67
CA VAL A 31 14.93 14.43 -22.75
C VAL A 31 16.09 13.84 -23.51
N ASN A 32 16.39 12.56 -23.29
CA ASN A 32 17.27 11.81 -24.18
C ASN A 32 16.42 10.96 -25.14
N ALA A 33 16.57 11.20 -26.43
CA ALA A 33 15.88 10.45 -27.48
C ALA A 33 14.34 10.45 -27.40
N GLY A 34 13.71 11.52 -26.86
CA GLY A 34 12.25 11.62 -26.74
C GLY A 34 11.65 10.97 -25.49
N PHE A 35 12.46 10.40 -24.62
CA PHE A 35 12.00 9.83 -23.35
C PHE A 35 12.38 10.71 -22.18
N THR A 36 11.42 10.93 -21.28
CA THR A 36 11.67 11.59 -20.00
C THR A 36 12.07 10.54 -18.98
N PHE A 37 13.27 10.66 -18.43
CA PHE A 37 13.70 9.77 -17.35
C PHE A 37 13.28 10.34 -16.01
N GLY A 38 12.61 9.52 -15.20
CA GLY A 38 12.37 9.87 -13.79
C GLY A 38 13.66 9.75 -12.97
N ALA A 39 13.86 10.67 -12.06
CA ALA A 39 14.85 10.50 -11.01
C ALA A 39 14.44 9.33 -10.08
N SER A 40 15.30 8.97 -9.13
CA SER A 40 14.97 7.94 -8.14
C SER A 40 13.67 8.25 -7.41
N SER A 41 12.83 7.24 -7.24
CA SER A 41 11.61 7.39 -6.45
C SER A 41 11.94 7.57 -4.97
N ARG A 42 11.19 8.46 -4.30
CA ARG A 42 11.27 8.65 -2.85
C ARG A 42 9.94 8.27 -2.20
N PHE A 43 10.01 7.64 -1.07
CA PHE A 43 8.83 7.33 -0.26
C PHE A 43 8.24 8.63 0.30
N LEU A 44 6.94 8.84 0.14
CA LEU A 44 6.23 9.98 0.69
C LEU A 44 5.56 9.65 2.01
N GLY A 45 4.86 8.54 2.07
CA GLY A 45 4.08 8.19 3.24
C GLY A 45 3.06 7.10 2.97
N ILE A 46 2.18 6.89 3.94
CA ILE A 46 1.12 5.88 3.87
C ILE A 46 -0.20 6.57 3.52
N VAL A 47 -0.94 6.00 2.58
CA VAL A 47 -2.28 6.46 2.20
C VAL A 47 -3.26 6.16 3.33
N THR A 48 -3.92 7.18 3.85
CA THR A 48 -4.90 7.06 4.94
C THR A 48 -6.33 7.24 4.48
N ALA A 49 -6.55 7.91 3.37
CA ALA A 49 -7.87 8.04 2.75
C ALA A 49 -7.75 8.29 1.25
N VAL A 50 -8.77 7.84 0.51
CA VAL A 50 -8.92 8.02 -0.94
C VAL A 50 -10.30 8.61 -1.21
N TYR A 51 -10.37 9.70 -1.97
CA TYR A 51 -11.58 10.43 -2.31
C TYR A 51 -11.71 10.60 -3.82
N ASN A 52 -12.35 9.65 -4.49
CA ASN A 52 -12.59 9.73 -5.94
C ASN A 52 -13.61 10.83 -6.27
N ASP A 53 -14.69 10.90 -5.51
CA ASP A 53 -15.78 11.87 -5.70
C ASP A 53 -15.64 13.11 -4.82
N GLY A 54 -14.54 13.21 -4.06
CA GLY A 54 -14.34 14.26 -3.08
C GLY A 54 -15.19 14.07 -1.81
N ASN A 55 -15.16 15.07 -0.94
CA ASN A 55 -15.99 15.12 0.26
C ASN A 55 -16.39 16.57 0.55
N ALA A 56 -17.64 16.92 0.23
CA ALA A 56 -18.13 18.28 0.38
C ALA A 56 -18.15 18.76 1.85
N LEU A 57 -18.41 17.87 2.80
CA LEU A 57 -18.42 18.21 4.24
C LEU A 57 -17.04 18.56 4.78
N LEU A 58 -16.01 17.96 4.22
CA LEU A 58 -14.60 18.20 4.60
C LEU A 58 -13.89 19.15 3.63
N PHE A 59 -14.59 19.72 2.65
CA PHE A 59 -14.01 20.55 1.59
C PHE A 59 -12.86 19.86 0.83
N ILE A 60 -12.95 18.53 0.67
CA ILE A 60 -11.96 17.74 -0.06
C ILE A 60 -12.39 17.64 -1.53
N PRO A 61 -11.54 18.09 -2.48
CA PRO A 61 -11.83 17.98 -3.90
C PRO A 61 -11.91 16.51 -4.37
N PRO A 62 -12.59 16.23 -5.49
CA PRO A 62 -12.52 14.92 -6.12
C PRO A 62 -11.08 14.57 -6.52
N HIS A 63 -10.83 13.29 -6.77
CA HIS A 63 -9.51 12.76 -7.13
C HIS A 63 -8.40 13.15 -6.15
N SER A 64 -8.68 13.02 -4.84
CA SER A 64 -7.76 13.38 -3.77
C SER A 64 -7.40 12.18 -2.91
N ILE A 65 -6.15 12.17 -2.44
CA ILE A 65 -5.68 11.21 -1.43
C ILE A 65 -5.12 11.95 -0.23
N VAL A 66 -5.28 11.37 0.94
CA VAL A 66 -4.62 11.85 2.16
C VAL A 66 -3.50 10.88 2.52
N ILE A 67 -2.31 11.41 2.71
CA ILE A 67 -1.14 10.65 3.12
C ILE A 67 -0.60 11.14 4.47
N VAL A 68 -0.03 10.24 5.25
CA VAL A 68 0.76 10.58 6.45
C VAL A 68 2.23 10.60 6.06
N MET A 69 2.84 11.77 6.16
CA MET A 69 4.26 11.99 5.86
C MET A 69 5.07 12.28 7.11
N ASP A 70 6.35 11.94 7.06
CA ASP A 70 7.36 12.46 7.97
C ASP A 70 8.21 13.51 7.23
N GLU A 71 7.85 14.76 7.38
CA GLU A 71 8.53 15.89 6.69
C GLU A 71 9.95 16.13 7.18
N THR A 72 10.33 15.54 8.31
CA THR A 72 11.70 15.64 8.81
C THR A 72 12.66 14.79 7.99
N SER A 73 12.16 13.74 7.37
CA SER A 73 12.96 12.78 6.60
C SER A 73 12.71 12.84 5.09
N THR A 74 11.57 13.37 4.66
CA THR A 74 11.16 13.34 3.25
C THR A 74 10.65 14.71 2.79
N ALA A 75 11.21 15.21 1.69
CA ALA A 75 10.73 16.44 1.07
C ALA A 75 9.30 16.25 0.52
N PRO A 76 8.40 17.22 0.69
CA PRO A 76 7.04 17.16 0.14
C PRO A 76 7.08 17.06 -1.39
N PRO A 77 6.06 16.46 -2.01
CA PRO A 77 5.95 16.43 -3.46
C PRO A 77 5.67 17.81 -4.02
N VAL A 78 6.12 18.05 -5.23
CA VAL A 78 5.84 19.25 -6.02
C VAL A 78 4.93 18.91 -7.20
N ASP A 79 4.27 19.91 -7.79
CA ASP A 79 3.26 19.72 -8.85
C ASP A 79 3.78 18.98 -10.10
N THR A 80 5.10 18.97 -10.31
CA THR A 80 5.74 18.28 -11.43
C THR A 80 6.16 16.85 -11.10
N ASP A 81 5.99 16.40 -9.85
CA ASP A 81 6.34 15.04 -9.47
C ASP A 81 5.29 14.04 -9.97
N PHE A 82 5.77 12.91 -10.43
CA PHE A 82 4.92 11.76 -10.72
C PHE A 82 4.68 10.98 -9.44
N ILE A 83 3.41 10.83 -9.07
CA ILE A 83 3.01 10.08 -7.88
C ILE A 83 2.65 8.66 -8.26
N MET A 84 3.25 7.70 -7.59
CA MET A 84 2.99 6.28 -7.74
C MET A 84 2.70 5.65 -6.38
N PHE A 85 2.12 4.47 -6.38
CA PHE A 85 1.85 3.74 -5.15
C PHE A 85 2.29 2.28 -5.27
N SER A 86 2.60 1.71 -4.13
CA SER A 86 2.89 0.30 -3.98
C SER A 86 2.05 -0.29 -2.86
N LYS A 87 1.70 -1.56 -2.99
CA LYS A 87 0.99 -2.27 -1.94
C LYS A 87 1.87 -2.44 -0.71
N ASN A 88 1.30 -2.12 0.45
CA ASN A 88 1.99 -2.37 1.70
C ASN A 88 2.03 -3.88 1.96
N ARG A 89 3.20 -4.46 1.79
CA ARG A 89 3.40 -5.90 2.00
C ARG A 89 3.13 -6.36 3.43
N GLN A 90 3.13 -5.45 4.39
CA GLN A 90 2.87 -5.79 5.79
C GLN A 90 1.39 -6.02 6.08
N VAL A 91 0.48 -5.47 5.28
CA VAL A 91 -0.98 -5.57 5.51
C VAL A 91 -1.56 -6.89 5.00
N ASN A 92 -0.91 -7.55 4.03
CA ASN A 92 -1.39 -8.79 3.41
C ASN A 92 -0.39 -9.94 3.52
N THR A 93 0.59 -9.85 4.38
CA THR A 93 1.46 -10.97 4.68
C THR A 93 0.86 -11.78 5.82
N SER A 94 0.04 -12.77 5.49
CA SER A 94 0.16 -14.03 6.22
C SER A 94 1.65 -14.38 6.15
N GLY A 95 2.32 -14.54 7.30
CA GLY A 95 3.78 -14.66 7.39
C GLY A 95 4.39 -15.91 6.74
N LEU A 96 3.67 -16.57 5.83
CA LEU A 96 4.08 -17.77 5.11
C LEU A 96 4.43 -17.41 3.68
N LYS A 97 5.73 -17.30 3.41
CA LYS A 97 6.27 -17.22 2.05
C LYS A 97 6.91 -18.57 1.73
N GLY A 98 6.41 -19.26 0.70
CA GLY A 98 6.99 -20.53 0.27
C GLY A 98 6.16 -21.19 -0.83
N TYR A 99 6.71 -22.25 -1.40
CA TYR A 99 5.98 -23.07 -2.39
C TYR A 99 5.05 -24.08 -1.76
N TYR A 100 5.16 -24.30 -0.45
CA TYR A 100 4.32 -25.18 0.33
C TYR A 100 4.21 -24.66 1.77
N ALA A 101 3.14 -25.05 2.45
CA ALA A 101 2.98 -24.84 3.87
C ALA A 101 2.92 -26.18 4.58
N GLU A 102 3.70 -26.35 5.64
CA GLU A 102 3.60 -27.49 6.54
C GLU A 102 2.94 -27.03 7.84
N VAL A 103 1.84 -27.68 8.20
CA VAL A 103 1.08 -27.33 9.42
C VAL A 103 1.13 -28.52 10.36
N GLU A 104 1.77 -28.33 11.52
CA GLU A 104 1.78 -29.33 12.58
C GLU A 104 0.82 -28.93 13.69
N LEU A 105 -0.16 -29.80 13.97
CA LEU A 105 -1.12 -29.62 15.06
C LEU A 105 -0.75 -30.58 16.20
N ARG A 106 -0.32 -30.02 17.35
CA ARG A 106 0.02 -30.79 18.55
C ARG A 106 -1.00 -30.55 19.65
N ASN A 107 -1.57 -31.63 20.15
CA ASN A 107 -2.37 -31.59 21.38
C ASN A 107 -1.55 -32.12 22.56
N TYR A 108 -1.34 -31.27 23.54
CA TYR A 108 -0.73 -31.65 24.82
C TYR A 108 -1.85 -31.96 25.82
N SER A 109 -2.28 -33.20 25.85
CA SER A 109 -3.27 -33.66 26.84
C SER A 109 -2.63 -33.75 28.23
N VAL A 110 -2.96 -32.81 29.10
CA VAL A 110 -2.41 -32.73 30.46
C VAL A 110 -3.13 -33.66 31.46
N LEU A 111 -4.23 -34.30 31.10
CA LEU A 111 -5.04 -35.11 32.02
C LEU A 111 -5.69 -36.32 31.38
N GLY A 112 -5.07 -36.95 30.40
CA GLY A 112 -5.61 -38.17 29.76
C GLY A 112 -6.94 -37.97 29.04
N ARG A 113 -7.32 -36.74 28.73
CA ARG A 113 -8.51 -36.45 27.93
C ARG A 113 -8.13 -36.45 26.45
N ALA A 114 -8.83 -37.25 25.67
CA ALA A 114 -8.70 -37.21 24.21
C ALA A 114 -9.25 -35.88 23.67
N ALA A 115 -8.54 -35.27 22.74
CA ALA A 115 -9.08 -34.18 21.95
C ALA A 115 -9.24 -34.67 20.51
N GLU A 116 -10.40 -34.37 19.95
CA GLU A 116 -10.74 -34.72 18.58
C GLU A 116 -10.66 -33.50 17.69
N LEU A 117 -9.97 -33.63 16.57
CA LEU A 117 -9.93 -32.60 15.53
C LEU A 117 -10.98 -32.93 14.48
N PHE A 118 -12.04 -32.11 14.38
CA PHE A 118 -13.15 -32.36 13.48
C PHE A 118 -12.89 -31.92 12.04
N SER A 119 -12.17 -30.84 11.86
CA SER A 119 -11.80 -30.37 10.52
C SER A 119 -10.61 -29.39 10.56
N VAL A 120 -9.86 -29.38 9.48
CA VAL A 120 -8.85 -28.37 9.20
C VAL A 120 -9.10 -27.84 7.79
N GLY A 121 -9.19 -26.54 7.66
CA GLY A 121 -9.30 -25.85 6.37
C GLY A 121 -8.11 -24.95 6.14
N ALA A 122 -7.66 -24.85 4.90
CA ALA A 122 -6.67 -23.88 4.49
C ALA A 122 -7.15 -23.16 3.23
N GLU A 123 -7.02 -21.85 3.23
CA GLU A 123 -7.24 -21.02 2.04
C GLU A 123 -5.88 -20.55 1.51
N VAL A 124 -5.62 -20.84 0.25
CA VAL A 124 -4.36 -20.44 -0.41
C VAL A 124 -4.67 -19.44 -1.50
N ALA A 125 -4.18 -18.22 -1.33
CA ALA A 125 -4.20 -17.21 -2.37
C ALA A 125 -2.86 -17.25 -3.13
N ALA A 126 -2.90 -17.64 -4.40
CA ALA A 126 -1.74 -17.55 -5.26
C ALA A 126 -1.51 -16.08 -5.63
N SER A 127 -0.33 -15.55 -5.31
CA SER A 127 0.07 -14.25 -5.81
C SER A 127 0.29 -14.35 -7.32
N SER A 128 -0.54 -13.70 -8.11
CA SER A 128 -0.25 -13.51 -9.54
C SER A 128 0.99 -12.62 -9.67
N LYS A 129 1.94 -13.06 -10.47
CA LYS A 129 3.10 -12.26 -10.88
C LYS A 129 2.66 -11.07 -11.73
#